data_5b2ce582f37de54e8d6d1a822832e784
#
_entry.id   5b2ce582f37de54e8d6d1a822832e784
#
_cell.length_a   1.000
_cell.length_b   1.000
_cell.length_c   1.000
_cell.angle_alpha   90.00
_cell.angle_beta   90.00
_cell.angle_gamma   90.00
#
_symmetry.space_group_name_H-M   'P 1'
#
loop_
_entity.id
_entity.type
_entity.pdbx_description
1 polymer ?
#
loop_
_entity_poly.entity_id
_entity_poly.type
_entity_poly.pdbx_seq_one_letter_code
_entity_poly.pdbx_strand_id
1 'polypeptide(L)'
;MTSLLGLSTYAYFWRMSDRVPSPMSLDDAMRDAAAHGVDLFQICDHLPLDTASDERLAAIRSLAGELGLVLEVGTRGTAPDHLARYLHIAVALGATLVRSMWSSGDDMPSGDETERRLRAALPAYEAAGVTLALETYEVVPTADLVAVVTAVASPALGICLDPANTVANLEHPSDVVAACAPHTRNWHV
;
A
#
# COMPACT_ATOMS: atom_id res chain seq x y z
N MET A 1 -15.53 7.84 12.91
CA MET A 1 -15.32 7.16 11.61
C MET A 1 -15.40 5.68 11.86
N THR A 2 -16.22 4.95 11.13
CA THR A 2 -16.20 3.48 11.13
C THR A 2 -14.93 3.03 10.41
N SER A 3 -14.13 2.16 11.06
CA SER A 3 -12.99 1.53 10.40
C SER A 3 -13.52 0.58 9.33
N LEU A 4 -12.96 0.63 8.12
CA LEU A 4 -13.25 -0.34 7.07
C LEU A 4 -12.47 -1.62 7.36
N LEU A 5 -13.11 -2.76 7.13
CA LEU A 5 -12.46 -4.06 7.14
C LEU A 5 -12.18 -4.48 5.70
N GLY A 6 -10.95 -4.87 5.42
CA GLY A 6 -10.55 -5.25 4.07
C GLY A 6 -9.78 -6.55 3.98
N LEU A 7 -9.71 -7.07 2.77
CA LEU A 7 -8.76 -8.11 2.36
C LEU A 7 -7.79 -7.53 1.34
N SER A 8 -6.61 -8.12 1.25
CA SER A 8 -5.65 -7.78 0.21
C SER A 8 -5.40 -8.96 -0.73
N THR A 9 -4.75 -8.69 -1.86
CA THR A 9 -4.26 -9.75 -2.77
C THR A 9 -3.37 -10.77 -2.06
N TYR A 10 -2.77 -10.43 -0.92
CA TYR A 10 -2.00 -11.39 -0.11
C TYR A 10 -2.86 -12.51 0.47
N ALA A 11 -4.13 -12.25 0.81
CA ALA A 11 -5.05 -13.30 1.24
C ALA A 11 -5.29 -14.35 0.13
N TYR A 12 -5.05 -13.97 -1.13
CA TYR A 12 -5.23 -14.80 -2.31
C TYR A 12 -3.91 -15.23 -2.96
N PHE A 13 -2.77 -14.96 -2.34
CA PHE A 13 -1.43 -15.15 -2.90
C PHE A 13 -1.23 -16.50 -3.60
N TRP A 14 -1.57 -17.61 -2.91
CA TRP A 14 -1.41 -18.94 -3.47
C TRP A 14 -2.48 -19.24 -4.54
N ARG A 15 -3.70 -18.75 -4.41
CA ARG A 15 -4.77 -18.96 -5.37
C ARG A 15 -4.55 -18.20 -6.68
N MET A 16 -3.86 -17.07 -6.62
CA MET A 16 -3.49 -16.25 -7.78
C MET A 16 -2.14 -16.65 -8.40
N SER A 17 -1.42 -17.57 -7.78
CA SER A 17 -0.09 -18.01 -8.24
C SER A 17 -0.19 -18.84 -9.53
N ASP A 18 0.76 -18.64 -10.44
CA ASP A 18 0.97 -19.45 -11.64
C ASP A 18 1.36 -20.91 -11.35
N ARG A 19 1.66 -21.23 -10.08
CA ARG A 19 1.95 -22.60 -9.61
C ARG A 19 0.71 -23.46 -9.42
N VAL A 20 -0.48 -22.89 -9.48
CA VAL A 20 -1.74 -23.66 -9.40
C VAL A 20 -2.32 -23.88 -10.80
N PRO A 21 -3.04 -25.01 -11.04
CA PRO A 21 -3.54 -25.35 -12.38
C PRO A 21 -4.51 -24.31 -12.99
N SER A 22 -5.21 -23.55 -12.15
CA SER A 22 -6.17 -22.52 -12.55
C SER A 22 -6.02 -21.33 -11.62
N PRO A 23 -5.06 -20.41 -11.90
CA PRO A 23 -4.87 -19.22 -11.11
C PRO A 23 -6.14 -18.37 -11.05
N MET A 24 -6.48 -17.91 -9.85
CA MET A 24 -7.57 -16.97 -9.65
C MET A 24 -7.20 -15.60 -10.27
N SER A 25 -8.11 -15.02 -11.02
CA SER A 25 -7.93 -13.67 -11.54
C SER A 25 -8.10 -12.61 -10.44
N LEU A 26 -7.62 -11.39 -10.69
CA LEU A 26 -7.87 -10.25 -9.80
C LEU A 26 -9.38 -10.01 -9.64
N ASP A 27 -10.12 -10.09 -10.72
CA ASP A 27 -11.57 -9.87 -10.73
C ASP A 27 -12.30 -10.92 -9.88
N ASP A 28 -11.86 -12.19 -9.94
CA ASP A 28 -12.42 -13.25 -9.10
C ASP A 28 -12.06 -13.07 -7.63
N ALA A 29 -10.84 -12.62 -7.32
CA ALA A 29 -10.42 -12.31 -5.95
C ALA A 29 -11.25 -11.16 -5.36
N MET A 30 -11.54 -10.11 -6.14
CA MET A 30 -12.42 -9.02 -5.72
C MET A 30 -13.86 -9.50 -5.46
N ARG A 31 -14.41 -10.38 -6.33
CA ARG A 31 -15.76 -10.96 -6.13
C ARG A 31 -15.82 -11.85 -4.89
N ASP A 32 -14.79 -12.66 -4.66
CA ASP A 32 -14.69 -13.52 -3.49
C ASP A 32 -14.58 -12.67 -2.20
N ALA A 33 -13.75 -11.62 -2.20
CA ALA A 33 -13.64 -10.69 -1.08
C ALA A 33 -14.99 -10.03 -0.74
N ALA A 34 -15.69 -9.51 -1.75
CA ALA A 34 -17.01 -8.93 -1.55
C ALA A 34 -18.04 -9.95 -1.00
N ALA A 35 -17.96 -11.22 -1.43
CA ALA A 35 -18.82 -12.29 -0.90
C ALA A 35 -18.55 -12.61 0.58
N HIS A 36 -17.36 -12.28 1.09
CA HIS A 36 -17.04 -12.35 2.52
C HIS A 36 -17.54 -11.14 3.32
N GLY A 37 -18.14 -10.15 2.69
CA GLY A 37 -18.76 -9.00 3.34
C GLY A 37 -17.75 -7.95 3.84
N VAL A 38 -16.56 -7.88 3.22
CA VAL A 38 -15.59 -6.83 3.52
C VAL A 38 -15.91 -5.55 2.75
N ASP A 39 -15.50 -4.41 3.30
CA ASP A 39 -15.76 -3.08 2.73
C ASP A 39 -14.65 -2.63 1.74
N LEU A 40 -13.46 -3.24 1.85
CA LEU A 40 -12.26 -2.76 1.19
C LEU A 40 -11.46 -3.91 0.57
N PHE A 41 -10.89 -3.66 -0.60
CA PHE A 41 -9.93 -4.56 -1.24
C PHE A 41 -8.64 -3.81 -1.59
N GLN A 42 -7.52 -4.25 -1.03
CA GLN A 42 -6.21 -3.66 -1.30
C GLN A 42 -5.46 -4.51 -2.34
N ILE A 43 -5.16 -3.91 -3.49
CA ILE A 43 -4.40 -4.57 -4.57
C ILE A 43 -2.91 -4.35 -4.30
N CYS A 44 -2.29 -5.29 -3.57
CA CYS A 44 -0.88 -5.24 -3.16
C CYS A 44 0.00 -6.08 -4.07
N ASP A 45 1.15 -5.53 -4.48
CA ASP A 45 2.25 -6.21 -5.17
C ASP A 45 1.76 -7.09 -6.35
N HIS A 46 0.70 -6.64 -7.02
CA HIS A 46 0.13 -7.31 -8.19
C HIS A 46 0.81 -6.78 -9.45
N LEU A 47 1.85 -7.48 -9.92
CA LEU A 47 2.70 -7.05 -11.05
C LEU A 47 1.91 -6.60 -12.29
N PRO A 48 0.79 -7.26 -12.71
CA PRO A 48 0.02 -6.78 -13.86
C PRO A 48 -0.55 -5.37 -13.70
N LEU A 49 -0.63 -4.83 -12.48
CA LEU A 49 -1.11 -3.48 -12.24
C LEU A 49 -0.12 -2.40 -12.72
N ASP A 50 1.19 -2.67 -12.63
CA ASP A 50 2.24 -1.75 -13.06
C ASP A 50 2.14 -1.36 -14.53
N THR A 51 1.71 -2.30 -15.36
CA THR A 51 1.60 -2.14 -16.81
C THR A 51 0.17 -2.10 -17.31
N ALA A 52 -0.80 -2.02 -16.40
CA ALA A 52 -2.21 -1.97 -16.77
C ALA A 52 -2.52 -0.72 -17.62
N SER A 53 -3.30 -0.93 -18.69
CA SER A 53 -3.84 0.18 -19.47
C SER A 53 -4.93 0.93 -18.71
N ASP A 54 -5.22 2.16 -19.13
CA ASP A 54 -6.27 2.97 -18.51
C ASP A 54 -7.65 2.29 -18.65
N GLU A 55 -7.89 1.55 -19.75
CA GLU A 55 -9.12 0.76 -19.92
C GLU A 55 -9.22 -0.37 -18.90
N ARG A 56 -8.07 -1.04 -18.58
CA ARG A 56 -8.05 -2.07 -17.55
C ARG A 56 -8.27 -1.48 -16.17
N LEU A 57 -7.65 -0.35 -15.85
CA LEU A 57 -7.87 0.36 -14.59
C LEU A 57 -9.34 0.79 -14.44
N ALA A 58 -9.95 1.32 -15.50
CA ALA A 58 -11.36 1.68 -15.50
C ALA A 58 -12.28 0.46 -15.28
N ALA A 59 -11.96 -0.70 -15.88
CA ALA A 59 -12.70 -1.93 -15.68
C ALA A 59 -12.62 -2.43 -14.22
N ILE A 60 -11.43 -2.38 -13.59
CA ILE A 60 -11.24 -2.72 -12.17
C ILE A 60 -12.07 -1.78 -11.28
N ARG A 61 -12.03 -0.48 -11.55
CA ARG A 61 -12.81 0.52 -10.80
C ARG A 61 -14.32 0.28 -10.94
N SER A 62 -14.80 -0.03 -12.16
CA SER A 62 -16.22 -0.35 -12.39
C SER A 62 -16.65 -1.57 -11.59
N LEU A 63 -15.85 -2.65 -11.63
CA LEU A 63 -16.12 -3.86 -10.87
C LEU A 63 -16.15 -3.59 -9.37
N ALA A 64 -15.21 -2.81 -8.84
CA ALA A 64 -15.22 -2.43 -7.42
C ALA A 64 -16.51 -1.68 -7.05
N GLY A 65 -16.97 -0.75 -7.90
CA GLY A 65 -18.23 -0.04 -7.71
C GLY A 65 -19.45 -0.97 -7.71
N GLU A 66 -19.50 -1.94 -8.62
CA GLU A 66 -20.57 -2.96 -8.67
C GLU A 66 -20.60 -3.83 -7.41
N LEU A 67 -19.42 -4.13 -6.85
CA LEU A 67 -19.25 -4.95 -5.66
C LEU A 67 -19.36 -4.16 -4.34
N GLY A 68 -19.44 -2.84 -4.39
CA GLY A 68 -19.44 -1.98 -3.20
C GLY A 68 -18.11 -1.92 -2.46
N LEU A 69 -16.98 -2.23 -3.12
CA LEU A 69 -15.66 -2.25 -2.54
C LEU A 69 -14.95 -0.89 -2.68
N VAL A 70 -14.38 -0.40 -1.59
CA VAL A 70 -13.35 0.64 -1.61
C VAL A 70 -12.03 0.01 -2.06
N LEU A 71 -11.29 0.68 -2.94
CA LEU A 71 -9.97 0.21 -3.38
C LEU A 71 -8.85 0.95 -2.68
N GLU A 72 -7.81 0.21 -2.34
CA GLU A 72 -6.47 0.70 -2.04
C GLU A 72 -5.46 0.00 -2.93
N VAL A 73 -4.29 0.59 -3.12
CA VAL A 73 -3.20 -0.04 -3.88
C VAL A 73 -1.95 -0.16 -3.04
N GLY A 74 -1.17 -1.20 -3.28
CA GLY A 74 0.07 -1.46 -2.59
C GLY A 74 1.21 -1.78 -3.56
N THR A 75 2.39 -1.23 -3.25
CA THR A 75 3.61 -1.41 -4.03
C THR A 75 4.84 -1.45 -3.12
N ARG A 76 6.03 -1.44 -3.72
CA ARG A 76 7.31 -1.42 -3.02
C ARG A 76 8.24 -0.36 -3.59
N GLY A 77 8.97 0.31 -2.69
CA GLY A 77 9.99 1.29 -3.05
C GLY A 77 9.49 2.73 -3.04
N THR A 78 10.46 3.64 -3.02
CA THR A 78 10.25 5.08 -2.90
C THR A 78 10.81 5.87 -4.10
N ALA A 79 11.22 5.20 -5.19
CA ALA A 79 11.69 5.87 -6.39
C ALA A 79 10.61 6.80 -6.95
N PRO A 80 10.93 8.08 -7.27
CA PRO A 80 9.92 9.08 -7.63
C PRO A 80 9.06 8.71 -8.84
N ASP A 81 9.66 8.15 -9.89
CA ASP A 81 8.92 7.74 -11.09
C ASP A 81 7.97 6.57 -10.81
N HIS A 82 8.39 5.65 -9.94
CA HIS A 82 7.56 4.55 -9.48
C HIS A 82 6.37 5.06 -8.66
N LEU A 83 6.62 5.97 -7.71
CA LEU A 83 5.55 6.59 -6.93
C LEU A 83 4.60 7.40 -7.80
N ALA A 84 5.10 8.10 -8.84
CA ALA A 84 4.25 8.81 -9.80
C ALA A 84 3.36 7.84 -10.59
N ARG A 85 3.88 6.68 -11.00
CA ARG A 85 3.09 5.62 -11.65
C ARG A 85 1.97 5.10 -10.73
N TYR A 86 2.29 4.83 -9.46
CA TYR A 86 1.29 4.34 -8.51
C TYR A 86 0.26 5.41 -8.09
N LEU A 87 0.65 6.69 -8.09
CA LEU A 87 -0.31 7.78 -7.95
C LEU A 87 -1.31 7.80 -9.12
N HIS A 88 -0.82 7.66 -10.38
CA HIS A 88 -1.70 7.57 -11.55
C HIS A 88 -2.68 6.38 -11.41
N ILE A 89 -2.18 5.21 -11.04
CA ILE A 89 -3.01 4.01 -10.80
C ILE A 89 -4.06 4.28 -9.72
N ALA A 90 -3.67 4.85 -8.58
CA ALA A 90 -4.59 5.16 -7.49
C ALA A 90 -5.71 6.10 -7.94
N VAL A 91 -5.37 7.18 -8.64
CA VAL A 91 -6.35 8.15 -9.18
C VAL A 91 -7.30 7.46 -10.17
N ALA A 92 -6.77 6.64 -11.09
CA ALA A 92 -7.59 5.93 -12.07
C ALA A 92 -8.56 4.94 -11.41
N LEU A 93 -8.12 4.26 -10.36
CA LEU A 93 -8.95 3.33 -9.56
C LEU A 93 -9.90 4.05 -8.59
N GLY A 94 -9.72 5.34 -8.33
CA GLY A 94 -10.44 6.07 -7.28
C GLY A 94 -9.98 5.71 -5.87
N ALA A 95 -8.78 5.15 -5.72
CA ALA A 95 -8.17 4.85 -4.45
C ALA A 95 -7.58 6.12 -3.80
N THR A 96 -7.73 6.25 -2.50
CA THR A 96 -7.22 7.40 -1.73
C THR A 96 -5.98 7.06 -0.90
N LEU A 97 -5.51 5.81 -1.00
CA LEU A 97 -4.33 5.35 -0.29
C LEU A 97 -3.46 4.48 -1.19
N VAL A 98 -2.17 4.77 -1.19
CA VAL A 98 -1.09 3.95 -1.74
C VAL A 98 -0.22 3.48 -0.59
N ARG A 99 -0.18 2.18 -0.34
CA ARG A 99 0.80 1.59 0.56
C ARG A 99 2.10 1.35 -0.22
N SER A 100 3.23 1.72 0.33
CA SER A 100 4.54 1.35 -0.22
C SER A 100 5.48 0.89 0.88
N MET A 101 6.57 0.25 0.48
CA MET A 101 7.68 -0.08 1.34
C MET A 101 8.83 0.91 1.11
N TRP A 102 9.75 1.01 2.08
CA TRP A 102 10.94 1.83 1.99
C TRP A 102 11.83 1.47 0.79
N SER A 103 11.98 0.18 0.54
CA SER A 103 12.87 -0.42 -0.46
C SER A 103 12.13 -1.31 -1.43
N SER A 104 12.77 -1.62 -2.57
CA SER A 104 12.28 -2.58 -3.56
C SER A 104 13.44 -3.29 -4.26
N GLY A 105 13.53 -4.62 -4.13
CA GLY A 105 14.63 -5.39 -4.70
C GLY A 105 15.99 -4.88 -4.19
N ASP A 106 16.88 -4.53 -5.11
CA ASP A 106 18.22 -4.01 -4.80
C ASP A 106 18.23 -2.50 -4.50
N ASP A 107 17.11 -1.79 -4.68
CA ASP A 107 16.97 -0.37 -4.34
C ASP A 107 16.71 -0.23 -2.83
N MET A 108 17.79 0.01 -2.08
CA MET A 108 17.80 0.17 -0.62
C MET A 108 18.29 1.58 -0.26
N PRO A 109 17.47 2.64 -0.41
CA PRO A 109 17.90 4.00 -0.17
C PRO A 109 18.20 4.25 1.32
N SER A 110 19.16 5.15 1.60
CA SER A 110 19.38 5.66 2.95
C SER A 110 18.20 6.51 3.44
N GLY A 111 18.16 6.85 4.73
CA GLY A 111 17.14 7.74 5.30
C GLY A 111 17.07 9.09 4.56
N ASP A 112 18.23 9.73 4.36
CA ASP A 112 18.32 11.02 3.65
C ASP A 112 17.82 10.92 2.21
N GLU A 113 18.16 9.83 1.52
CA GLU A 113 17.72 9.61 0.15
C GLU A 113 16.21 9.33 0.11
N THR A 114 15.69 8.56 1.06
CA THR A 114 14.25 8.30 1.18
C THR A 114 13.49 9.61 1.45
N GLU A 115 13.97 10.43 2.38
CA GLU A 115 13.38 11.75 2.64
C GLU A 115 13.36 12.61 1.38
N ARG A 116 14.47 12.66 0.64
CA ARG A 116 14.59 13.42 -0.61
C ARG A 116 13.58 12.94 -1.67
N ARG A 117 13.46 11.62 -1.85
CA ARG A 117 12.51 11.00 -2.79
C ARG A 117 11.07 11.31 -2.43
N LEU A 118 10.72 11.19 -1.15
CA LEU A 118 9.38 11.49 -0.66
C LEU A 118 9.02 12.96 -0.86
N ARG A 119 9.94 13.89 -0.51
CA ARG A 119 9.71 15.33 -0.75
C ARG A 119 9.51 15.66 -2.22
N ALA A 120 10.11 14.91 -3.14
CA ALA A 120 9.90 15.09 -4.57
C ALA A 120 8.52 14.57 -5.05
N ALA A 121 8.03 13.46 -4.49
CA ALA A 121 6.79 12.82 -4.93
C ALA A 121 5.53 13.40 -4.26
N LEU A 122 5.60 13.74 -2.98
CA LEU A 122 4.43 14.07 -2.15
C LEU A 122 3.59 15.27 -2.61
N PRO A 123 4.14 16.35 -3.21
CA PRO A 123 3.30 17.43 -3.71
C PRO A 123 2.22 16.98 -4.71
N ALA A 124 2.52 15.97 -5.54
CA ALA A 124 1.55 15.39 -6.46
C ALA A 124 0.48 14.55 -5.72
N TYR A 125 0.87 13.82 -4.69
CA TYR A 125 -0.06 13.07 -3.83
C TYR A 125 -1.01 14.01 -3.08
N GLU A 126 -0.48 15.10 -2.51
CA GLU A 126 -1.29 16.15 -1.86
C GLU A 126 -2.30 16.75 -2.82
N ALA A 127 -1.86 17.13 -4.02
CA ALA A 127 -2.73 17.72 -5.03
C ALA A 127 -3.84 16.76 -5.50
N ALA A 128 -3.57 15.45 -5.52
CA ALA A 128 -4.53 14.42 -5.88
C ALA A 128 -5.42 13.97 -4.72
N GLY A 129 -5.15 14.38 -3.48
CA GLY A 129 -5.86 13.91 -2.28
C GLY A 129 -5.60 12.44 -1.97
N VAL A 130 -4.44 11.92 -2.37
CA VAL A 130 -4.02 10.53 -2.13
C VAL A 130 -2.98 10.49 -1.02
N THR A 131 -3.13 9.57 -0.08
CA THR A 131 -2.15 9.32 0.99
C THR A 131 -1.15 8.27 0.55
N LEU A 132 0.14 8.54 0.73
CA LEU A 132 1.21 7.55 0.69
C LEU A 132 1.46 7.04 2.11
N ALA A 133 1.33 5.74 2.34
CA ALA A 133 1.59 5.11 3.63
C ALA A 133 2.78 4.16 3.51
N LEU A 134 3.88 4.44 4.22
CA LEU A 134 5.03 3.54 4.27
C LEU A 134 4.79 2.44 5.30
N GLU A 135 4.96 1.19 4.88
CA GLU A 135 4.73 0.04 5.74
C GLU A 135 5.90 -0.21 6.68
N THR A 136 5.59 -0.52 7.94
CA THR A 136 6.57 -1.11 8.86
C THR A 136 6.97 -2.49 8.33
N TYR A 137 8.27 -2.68 8.08
CA TYR A 137 8.78 -3.89 7.44
C TYR A 137 10.13 -4.30 7.99
N GLU A 138 10.47 -5.57 7.84
CA GLU A 138 11.63 -6.25 8.45
C GLU A 138 13.01 -5.68 8.10
N VAL A 139 13.11 -4.86 7.04
CA VAL A 139 14.41 -4.32 6.57
C VAL A 139 14.71 -2.91 7.08
N VAL A 140 13.77 -2.26 7.76
CA VAL A 140 13.94 -0.90 8.27
C VAL A 140 13.47 -0.82 9.71
N PRO A 141 14.34 -0.39 10.65
CA PRO A 141 13.93 -0.16 12.03
C PRO A 141 12.78 0.85 12.11
N THR A 142 11.82 0.58 12.99
CA THR A 142 10.66 1.47 13.22
C THR A 142 11.08 2.90 13.55
N ALA A 143 12.16 3.08 14.30
CA ALA A 143 12.68 4.40 14.66
C ALA A 143 13.09 5.22 13.43
N ASP A 144 13.74 4.59 12.44
CA ASP A 144 14.18 5.25 11.20
C ASP A 144 12.97 5.64 10.34
N LEU A 145 11.97 4.75 10.23
CA LEU A 145 10.73 5.03 9.51
C LEU A 145 9.98 6.23 10.13
N VAL A 146 9.82 6.24 11.45
CA VAL A 146 9.17 7.33 12.18
C VAL A 146 9.95 8.64 12.03
N ALA A 147 11.29 8.57 12.09
CA ALA A 147 12.13 9.75 11.91
C ALA A 147 11.93 10.41 10.54
N VAL A 148 11.95 9.62 9.46
CA VAL A 148 11.72 10.13 8.10
C VAL A 148 10.31 10.68 7.93
N VAL A 149 9.27 9.97 8.37
CA VAL A 149 7.89 10.46 8.27
C VAL A 149 7.70 11.77 9.03
N THR A 150 8.30 11.87 10.21
CA THR A 150 8.27 13.10 11.03
C THR A 150 9.04 14.25 10.38
N ALA A 151 10.23 13.98 9.82
CA ALA A 151 11.04 15.01 9.16
C ALA A 151 10.35 15.55 7.90
N VAL A 152 9.74 14.68 7.09
CA VAL A 152 9.02 15.08 5.87
C VAL A 152 7.79 15.92 6.22
N ALA A 153 7.03 15.55 7.26
CA ALA A 153 5.89 16.28 7.80
C ALA A 153 4.81 16.67 6.77
N SER A 154 4.55 15.82 5.77
CA SER A 154 3.50 16.04 4.77
C SER A 154 2.16 15.46 5.25
N PRO A 155 1.03 16.15 5.02
CA PRO A 155 -0.30 15.61 5.32
C PRO A 155 -0.65 14.39 4.47
N ALA A 156 -0.02 14.22 3.30
CA ALA A 156 -0.20 13.07 2.40
C ALA A 156 0.75 11.92 2.70
N LEU A 157 1.58 12.00 3.76
CA LEU A 157 2.44 10.90 4.20
C LEU A 157 1.97 10.32 5.51
N GLY A 158 2.04 8.99 5.62
CA GLY A 158 1.78 8.29 6.87
C GLY A 158 2.43 6.93 6.91
N ILE A 159 2.03 6.12 7.89
CA ILE A 159 2.52 4.77 8.12
C ILE A 159 1.38 3.77 7.89
N CYS A 160 1.66 2.72 7.13
CA CYS A 160 0.91 1.47 7.14
C CYS A 160 1.52 0.60 8.24
N LEU A 161 0.79 0.43 9.33
CA LEU A 161 1.29 -0.27 10.49
C LEU A 161 1.01 -1.76 10.38
N ASP A 162 2.08 -2.56 10.24
CA ASP A 162 2.09 -4.01 10.36
C ASP A 162 3.08 -4.40 11.47
N PRO A 163 2.61 -4.57 12.70
CA PRO A 163 3.49 -4.86 13.83
C PRO A 163 4.07 -6.29 13.77
N ALA A 164 3.48 -7.19 12.98
CA ALA A 164 4.01 -8.55 12.85
C ALA A 164 5.32 -8.58 12.05
N ASN A 165 5.45 -7.72 11.03
CA ASN A 165 6.67 -7.62 10.23
C ASN A 165 7.90 -7.21 11.06
N THR A 166 7.71 -6.40 12.10
CA THR A 166 8.83 -5.85 12.89
C THR A 166 9.39 -6.83 13.91
N VAL A 167 8.71 -7.94 14.15
CA VAL A 167 9.23 -9.03 15.00
C VAL A 167 10.54 -9.59 14.43
N ALA A 168 10.72 -9.56 13.09
CA ALA A 168 11.98 -9.95 12.45
C ALA A 168 13.15 -9.05 12.84
N ASN A 169 12.89 -7.77 13.19
CA ASN A 169 13.87 -6.82 13.71
C ASN A 169 14.07 -6.95 15.24
N LEU A 170 13.44 -7.94 15.88
CA LEU A 170 13.42 -8.11 17.35
C LEU A 170 12.80 -6.91 18.08
N GLU A 171 11.90 -6.18 17.42
CA GLU A 171 11.14 -5.08 18.00
C GLU A 171 9.89 -5.62 18.70
N HIS A 172 9.56 -5.06 19.87
CA HIS A 172 8.37 -5.48 20.58
C HIS A 172 7.13 -4.83 19.96
N PRO A 173 6.09 -5.60 19.56
CA PRO A 173 4.93 -5.04 18.85
C PRO A 173 4.25 -3.85 19.53
N SER A 174 4.16 -3.84 20.88
CA SER A 174 3.56 -2.72 21.60
C SER A 174 4.36 -1.42 21.46
N ASP A 175 5.69 -1.50 21.37
CA ASP A 175 6.56 -0.33 21.23
C ASP A 175 6.45 0.22 19.80
N VAL A 176 6.38 -0.68 18.80
CA VAL A 176 6.11 -0.32 17.40
C VAL A 176 4.77 0.38 17.26
N VAL A 177 3.71 -0.18 17.84
CA VAL A 177 2.37 0.42 17.84
C VAL A 177 2.41 1.81 18.49
N ALA A 178 3.04 1.95 19.65
CA ALA A 178 3.12 3.23 20.35
C ALA A 178 3.88 4.29 19.54
N ALA A 179 4.99 3.91 18.89
CA ALA A 179 5.79 4.82 18.08
C ALA A 179 5.07 5.26 16.80
N CYS A 180 4.38 4.33 16.12
CA CYS A 180 3.75 4.58 14.83
C CYS A 180 2.36 5.21 14.92
N ALA A 181 1.63 5.03 16.04
CA ALA A 181 0.24 5.45 16.18
C ALA A 181 -0.06 6.89 15.74
N PRO A 182 0.77 7.92 16.03
CA PRO A 182 0.50 9.29 15.62
C PRO A 182 0.51 9.48 14.08
N HIS A 183 1.19 8.59 13.35
CA HIS A 183 1.41 8.66 11.92
C HIS A 183 0.61 7.62 11.13
N THR A 184 -0.08 6.70 11.81
CA THR A 184 -0.78 5.57 11.17
C THR A 184 -1.96 6.06 10.31
N ARG A 185 -2.04 5.53 9.08
CA ARG A 185 -3.12 5.75 8.12
C ARG A 185 -3.83 4.46 7.73
N ASN A 186 -3.14 3.34 7.82
CA ASN A 186 -3.63 2.00 7.48
C ASN A 186 -3.02 0.98 8.45
N TRP A 187 -3.72 -0.14 8.66
CA TRP A 187 -3.28 -1.26 9.48
C TRP A 187 -3.31 -2.55 8.67
N HIS A 188 -2.23 -3.31 8.78
CA HIS A 188 -2.18 -4.72 8.39
C HIS A 188 -2.15 -5.61 9.63
N VAL A 189 -2.94 -6.69 9.62
CA VAL A 189 -3.05 -7.67 10.72
C VAL A 189 -3.13 -9.09 10.16
#